data_1e7f12f273ce3bb507b8656c60654f07
#
_entry.id   1e7f12f273ce3bb507b8656c60654f07
#
_cell.length_a   1.000
_cell.length_b   1.000
_cell.length_c   1.000
_cell.angle_alpha   90.00
_cell.angle_beta   90.00
_cell.angle_gamma   90.00
#
_symmetry.space_group_name_H-M   'P 1'
#
loop_
_entity.id
_entity.type
_entity.pdbx_description
1 polymer ?
#
loop_
_entity_poly.entity_id
_entity_poly.type
_entity_poly.pdbx_seq_one_letter_code
_entity_poly.pdbx_strand_id
1 'polypeptide(L)'
;MESDWKKAETIFKKIEQGWIITLVPLDATVQAKVNSWMEWRNFLNEINQKPKSTLGAFQKKAKALTLKSQELNNNIPTEFNTLSIKTRITALITKVKTLDLYIHLNPVPDKKVTGLIAEINDQVVSLQLQMENIVQRNQIPTEEGESDIIKMKDTTRAIH
;
A
#
# COMPACT_ATOMS: atom_id res chain seq x y z
N MET A 1 -37.40 -16.01 -3.13
CA MET A 1 -36.64 -14.76 -3.06
C MET A 1 -35.79 -14.74 -1.79
N GLU A 2 -34.49 -14.51 -1.94
CA GLU A 2 -33.64 -14.39 -0.78
C GLU A 2 -33.94 -13.10 -0.01
N SER A 3 -33.94 -13.19 1.32
CA SER A 3 -34.05 -12.02 2.17
C SER A 3 -32.79 -11.16 2.07
N ASP A 4 -32.91 -9.86 2.36
CA ASP A 4 -31.80 -8.92 2.27
C ASP A 4 -30.62 -9.32 3.15
N TRP A 5 -30.89 -9.87 4.34
CA TRP A 5 -29.84 -10.30 5.25
C TRP A 5 -29.07 -11.51 4.72
N LYS A 6 -29.74 -12.42 4.00
CA LYS A 6 -29.06 -13.56 3.35
C LYS A 6 -28.15 -13.10 2.21
N LYS A 7 -28.59 -12.12 1.42
CA LYS A 7 -27.78 -11.51 0.37
C LYS A 7 -26.55 -10.84 0.96
N ALA A 8 -26.73 -10.08 2.03
CA ALA A 8 -25.63 -9.41 2.72
C ALA A 8 -24.65 -10.42 3.31
N GLU A 9 -25.15 -11.53 3.89
CA GLU A 9 -24.31 -12.60 4.41
C GLU A 9 -23.50 -13.28 3.31
N THR A 10 -24.11 -13.52 2.16
CA THR A 10 -23.42 -14.12 1.00
C THR A 10 -22.32 -13.22 0.50
N ILE A 11 -22.60 -11.92 0.37
CA ILE A 11 -21.60 -10.91 -0.04
C ILE A 11 -20.47 -10.83 1.00
N PHE A 12 -20.81 -10.80 2.29
CA PHE A 12 -19.83 -10.80 3.37
C PHE A 12 -18.85 -11.97 3.25
N LYS A 13 -19.37 -13.19 3.04
CA LYS A 13 -18.55 -14.38 2.92
C LYS A 13 -17.59 -14.30 1.73
N LYS A 14 -18.08 -13.81 0.59
CA LYS A 14 -17.26 -13.64 -0.61
C LYS A 14 -16.15 -12.62 -0.38
N ILE A 15 -16.47 -11.51 0.24
CA ILE A 15 -15.47 -10.47 0.57
C ILE A 15 -14.47 -11.00 1.58
N GLU A 16 -14.94 -11.69 2.61
CA GLU A 16 -14.07 -12.29 3.62
C GLU A 16 -13.07 -13.26 3.01
N GLN A 17 -13.54 -14.14 2.12
CA GLN A 17 -12.68 -15.08 1.43
C GLN A 17 -11.68 -14.41 0.50
N GLY A 18 -12.07 -13.32 -0.13
CA GLY A 18 -11.23 -12.58 -1.07
C GLY A 18 -10.36 -11.53 -0.41
N TRP A 19 -10.55 -11.24 0.87
CA TRP A 19 -9.73 -10.26 1.60
C TRP A 19 -8.45 -10.92 2.08
N ILE A 20 -7.52 -11.03 1.15
CA ILE A 20 -6.23 -11.68 1.40
C ILE A 20 -5.14 -10.64 1.25
N ILE A 21 -4.44 -10.35 2.34
CA ILE A 21 -3.32 -9.42 2.37
C ILE A 21 -2.06 -10.22 2.66
N THR A 22 -1.17 -10.24 1.68
CA THR A 22 0.13 -10.91 1.79
C THR A 22 1.22 -9.88 1.50
N LEU A 23 1.92 -9.48 2.55
CA LEU A 23 2.97 -8.47 2.48
C LEU A 23 4.34 -9.12 2.38
N VAL A 24 5.32 -8.35 1.90
CA VAL A 24 6.70 -8.81 1.77
C VAL A 24 7.38 -8.71 3.14
N PRO A 25 8.05 -9.79 3.61
CA PRO A 25 8.90 -9.67 4.79
C PRO A 25 10.14 -8.83 4.43
N LEU A 26 10.42 -7.81 5.24
CA LEU A 26 11.57 -6.93 5.04
C LEU A 26 12.74 -7.40 5.90
N ASP A 27 13.98 -7.20 5.42
CA ASP A 27 15.13 -7.50 6.27
C ASP A 27 15.21 -6.52 7.45
N ALA A 28 16.02 -6.86 8.44
CA ALA A 28 16.08 -6.10 9.70
C ALA A 28 16.50 -4.64 9.48
N THR A 29 17.40 -4.37 8.54
CA THR A 29 17.88 -3.01 8.27
C THR A 29 16.79 -2.15 7.64
N VAL A 30 16.08 -2.69 6.64
CA VAL A 30 14.96 -1.99 5.99
C VAL A 30 13.84 -1.79 7.00
N GLN A 31 13.50 -2.81 7.76
CA GLN A 31 12.43 -2.74 8.76
C GLN A 31 12.71 -1.67 9.82
N ALA A 32 13.94 -1.55 10.29
CA ALA A 32 14.32 -0.53 11.26
C ALA A 32 14.09 0.88 10.72
N LYS A 33 14.42 1.12 9.45
CA LYS A 33 14.23 2.42 8.80
C LYS A 33 12.75 2.72 8.55
N VAL A 34 12.00 1.73 8.09
CA VAL A 34 10.56 1.85 7.83
C VAL A 34 9.79 2.09 9.12
N ASN A 35 10.24 1.51 10.24
CA ASN A 35 9.59 1.68 11.54
C ASN A 35 9.57 3.14 12.02
N SER A 36 10.45 3.99 11.52
CA SER A 36 10.43 5.43 11.85
C SER A 36 9.25 6.17 11.23
N TRP A 37 8.60 5.56 10.25
CA TRP A 37 7.45 6.14 9.56
C TRP A 37 6.15 5.66 10.21
N MET A 38 5.66 6.44 11.18
CA MET A 38 4.49 6.07 11.98
C MET A 38 3.23 5.86 11.13
N GLU A 39 3.00 6.74 10.15
CA GLU A 39 1.82 6.67 9.29
C GLU A 39 1.81 5.37 8.47
N TRP A 40 2.98 4.91 8.04
CA TRP A 40 3.11 3.61 7.36
C TRP A 40 2.75 2.46 8.29
N ARG A 41 3.25 2.48 9.53
CA ARG A 41 2.92 1.46 10.53
C ARG A 41 1.42 1.44 10.83
N ASN A 42 0.82 2.62 10.96
CA ASN A 42 -0.62 2.74 11.21
C ASN A 42 -1.43 2.16 10.05
N PHE A 43 -1.03 2.45 8.82
CA PHE A 43 -1.68 1.89 7.63
C PHE A 43 -1.57 0.36 7.61
N LEU A 44 -0.37 -0.19 7.84
CA LEU A 44 -0.18 -1.64 7.86
C LEU A 44 -0.99 -2.30 8.97
N ASN A 45 -1.05 -1.70 10.14
CA ASN A 45 -1.86 -2.23 11.24
C ASN A 45 -3.34 -2.27 10.86
N GLU A 46 -3.82 -1.23 10.17
CA GLU A 46 -5.22 -1.17 9.74
C GLU A 46 -5.53 -2.23 8.69
N ILE A 47 -4.68 -2.38 7.68
CA ILE A 47 -4.94 -3.32 6.58
C ILE A 47 -4.79 -4.78 7.01
N ASN A 48 -3.96 -5.06 8.00
CA ASN A 48 -3.74 -6.42 8.51
C ASN A 48 -4.83 -6.91 9.45
N GLN A 49 -5.67 -6.02 9.95
CA GLN A 49 -6.79 -6.39 10.82
C GLN A 49 -8.04 -6.64 9.99
N LYS A 50 -8.24 -7.90 9.65
CA LYS A 50 -9.40 -8.31 8.86
C LYS A 50 -10.67 -8.31 9.70
N PRO A 51 -11.75 -7.64 9.25
CA PRO A 51 -13.04 -7.72 9.93
C PRO A 51 -13.59 -9.14 9.94
N LYS A 52 -14.29 -9.52 11.00
CA LYS A 52 -14.71 -10.92 11.20
C LYS A 52 -16.23 -11.11 11.28
N SER A 53 -17.02 -10.03 11.35
CA SER A 53 -18.41 -10.19 11.75
C SER A 53 -19.43 -9.86 10.67
N THR A 54 -19.30 -8.72 9.98
CA THR A 54 -20.37 -8.24 9.10
C THR A 54 -19.84 -7.48 7.90
N LEU A 55 -20.68 -7.34 6.88
CA LEU A 55 -20.40 -6.47 5.74
C LEU A 55 -20.15 -5.03 6.20
N GLY A 56 -20.95 -4.55 7.17
CA GLY A 56 -20.78 -3.21 7.74
C GLY A 56 -19.39 -2.99 8.34
N ALA A 57 -18.79 -4.04 8.93
CA ALA A 57 -17.43 -3.96 9.47
C ALA A 57 -16.41 -3.77 8.34
N PHE A 58 -16.59 -4.42 7.19
CA PHE A 58 -15.74 -4.19 6.01
C PHE A 58 -15.92 -2.79 5.43
N GLN A 59 -17.13 -2.26 5.44
CA GLN A 59 -17.41 -0.90 5.00
C GLN A 59 -16.69 0.13 5.89
N LYS A 60 -16.71 -0.08 7.20
CA LYS A 60 -15.97 0.76 8.15
C LYS A 60 -14.45 0.63 7.93
N LYS A 61 -13.98 -0.58 7.66
CA LYS A 61 -12.57 -0.85 7.35
C LYS A 61 -12.12 -0.07 6.12
N ALA A 62 -12.92 -0.05 5.06
CA ALA A 62 -12.61 0.69 3.85
C ALA A 62 -12.48 2.20 4.11
N LYS A 63 -13.35 2.78 4.94
CA LYS A 63 -13.25 4.19 5.33
C LYS A 63 -11.98 4.45 6.14
N ALA A 64 -11.68 3.58 7.09
CA ALA A 64 -10.46 3.71 7.90
C ALA A 64 -9.20 3.62 7.03
N LEU A 65 -9.19 2.68 6.07
CA LEU A 65 -8.08 2.54 5.12
C LEU A 65 -7.91 3.79 4.26
N THR A 66 -9.01 4.41 3.84
CA THR A 66 -8.97 5.65 3.06
C THR A 66 -8.24 6.73 3.85
N LEU A 67 -8.62 6.95 5.10
CA LEU A 67 -7.98 7.96 5.95
C LEU A 67 -6.50 7.63 6.18
N LYS A 68 -6.19 6.38 6.54
CA LYS A 68 -4.82 5.97 6.82
C LYS A 68 -3.93 6.03 5.57
N SER A 69 -4.46 5.71 4.39
CA SER A 69 -3.69 5.83 3.16
C SER A 69 -3.38 7.29 2.81
N GLN A 70 -4.33 8.20 3.03
CA GLN A 70 -4.11 9.63 2.82
C GLN A 70 -3.06 10.20 3.77
N GLU A 71 -3.02 9.71 5.00
CA GLU A 71 -2.02 10.12 6.00
C GLU A 71 -0.60 9.71 5.61
N LEU A 72 -0.42 8.75 4.69
CA LEU A 72 0.91 8.36 4.22
C LEU A 72 1.70 9.50 3.59
N ASN A 73 1.04 10.55 3.11
CA ASN A 73 1.72 11.72 2.58
C ASN A 73 2.34 12.59 3.67
N ASN A 74 2.06 12.31 4.94
CA ASN A 74 2.55 13.10 6.07
C ASN A 74 3.80 12.46 6.66
N ASN A 75 4.79 13.29 6.98
CA ASN A 75 5.99 12.87 7.71
C ASN A 75 6.76 11.73 7.04
N ILE A 76 6.80 11.73 5.71
CA ILE A 76 7.58 10.74 4.97
C ILE A 76 9.05 10.89 5.37
N PRO A 77 9.72 9.82 5.85
CA PRO A 77 11.14 9.90 6.15
C PRO A 77 11.94 10.43 4.95
N THR A 78 12.95 11.25 5.21
CA THR A 78 13.74 11.89 4.16
C THR A 78 14.26 10.88 3.14
N GLU A 79 14.71 9.73 3.59
CA GLU A 79 15.23 8.66 2.73
C GLU A 79 14.16 8.14 1.74
N PHE A 80 12.90 8.13 2.15
CA PHE A 80 11.78 7.64 1.32
C PHE A 80 11.00 8.77 0.64
N ASN A 81 11.40 10.02 0.85
CA ASN A 81 10.70 11.16 0.27
C ASN A 81 11.16 11.39 -1.17
N THR A 82 10.84 10.45 -2.04
CA THR A 82 11.20 10.44 -3.46
C THR A 82 9.95 10.47 -4.32
N LEU A 83 10.12 10.86 -5.58
CA LEU A 83 9.02 10.84 -6.54
C LEU A 83 8.44 9.44 -6.71
N SER A 84 9.29 8.41 -6.75
CA SER A 84 8.85 7.03 -6.92
C SER A 84 7.96 6.55 -5.76
N ILE A 85 8.28 6.91 -4.52
CA ILE A 85 7.47 6.59 -3.36
C ILE A 85 6.15 7.36 -3.41
N LYS A 86 6.20 8.66 -3.67
CA LYS A 86 4.99 9.51 -3.72
C LYS A 86 4.02 9.07 -4.82
N THR A 87 4.53 8.67 -5.97
CA THR A 87 3.70 8.15 -7.06
C THR A 87 2.98 6.86 -6.65
N ARG A 88 3.68 5.97 -5.96
CA ARG A 88 3.09 4.72 -5.47
C ARG A 88 2.06 4.96 -4.36
N ILE A 89 2.31 5.92 -3.49
CA ILE A 89 1.31 6.33 -2.46
C ILE A 89 0.04 6.82 -3.14
N THR A 90 0.17 7.67 -4.16
CA THR A 90 -0.99 8.18 -4.91
C THR A 90 -1.78 7.05 -5.56
N ALA A 91 -1.10 6.09 -6.17
CA ALA A 91 -1.74 4.92 -6.76
C ALA A 91 -2.48 4.08 -5.71
N LEU A 92 -1.87 3.88 -4.55
CA LEU A 92 -2.48 3.18 -3.43
C LEU A 92 -3.75 3.89 -2.95
N ILE A 93 -3.67 5.20 -2.72
CA ILE A 93 -4.82 6.00 -2.27
C ILE A 93 -5.97 5.89 -3.26
N THR A 94 -5.69 5.94 -4.54
CA THR A 94 -6.72 5.81 -5.59
C THR A 94 -7.43 4.47 -5.49
N LYS A 95 -6.69 3.38 -5.32
CA LYS A 95 -7.28 2.04 -5.19
C LYS A 95 -8.11 1.91 -3.91
N VAL A 96 -7.63 2.45 -2.80
CA VAL A 96 -8.36 2.40 -1.52
C VAL A 96 -9.65 3.22 -1.60
N LYS A 97 -9.61 4.40 -2.21
CA LYS A 97 -10.80 5.22 -2.42
C LYS A 97 -11.83 4.51 -3.32
N THR A 98 -11.35 3.82 -4.34
CA THR A 98 -12.23 3.05 -5.23
C THR A 98 -12.88 1.89 -4.48
N LEU A 99 -12.13 1.20 -3.62
CA LEU A 99 -12.68 0.18 -2.74
C LEU A 99 -13.79 0.75 -1.84
N ASP A 100 -13.53 1.89 -1.21
CA ASP A 100 -14.51 2.54 -0.34
C ASP A 100 -15.78 2.91 -1.11
N LEU A 101 -15.65 3.36 -2.34
CA LEU A 101 -16.79 3.66 -3.19
C LEU A 101 -17.62 2.39 -3.48
N TYR A 102 -16.98 1.35 -3.97
CA TYR A 102 -17.70 0.14 -4.39
C TYR A 102 -18.30 -0.65 -3.23
N ILE A 103 -17.62 -0.70 -2.08
CA ILE A 103 -18.12 -1.48 -0.94
C ILE A 103 -19.36 -0.86 -0.30
N HIS A 104 -19.65 0.40 -0.62
CA HIS A 104 -20.85 1.10 -0.14
C HIS A 104 -21.99 1.11 -1.15
N LEU A 105 -21.81 0.51 -2.33
CA LEU A 105 -22.88 0.38 -3.31
C LEU A 105 -23.88 -0.67 -2.86
N ASN A 106 -25.12 -0.53 -3.33
CA ASN A 106 -26.21 -1.48 -3.04
C ASN A 106 -26.85 -1.91 -4.37
N PRO A 107 -26.67 -3.17 -4.82
CA PRO A 107 -25.90 -4.24 -4.16
C PRO A 107 -24.39 -4.03 -4.28
N VAL A 108 -23.66 -4.60 -3.33
CA VAL A 108 -22.20 -4.51 -3.35
C VAL A 108 -21.64 -5.43 -4.45
N PRO A 109 -20.85 -4.89 -5.39
CA PRO A 109 -20.25 -5.71 -6.44
C PRO A 109 -19.05 -6.50 -5.90
N ASP A 110 -19.31 -7.66 -5.31
CA ASP A 110 -18.32 -8.44 -4.57
C ASP A 110 -17.06 -8.77 -5.37
N LYS A 111 -17.20 -9.09 -6.66
CA LYS A 111 -16.03 -9.40 -7.52
C LYS A 111 -15.15 -8.18 -7.73
N LYS A 112 -15.74 -7.01 -7.92
CA LYS A 112 -14.99 -5.76 -8.06
C LYS A 112 -14.29 -5.41 -6.75
N VAL A 113 -14.96 -5.63 -5.63
CA VAL A 113 -14.39 -5.38 -4.30
C VAL A 113 -13.19 -6.29 -4.05
N THR A 114 -13.33 -7.60 -4.27
CA THR A 114 -12.22 -8.54 -4.06
C THR A 114 -11.07 -8.30 -5.04
N GLY A 115 -11.37 -7.91 -6.28
CA GLY A 115 -10.36 -7.51 -7.25
C GLY A 115 -9.57 -6.29 -6.80
N LEU A 116 -10.25 -5.30 -6.23
CA LEU A 116 -9.60 -4.10 -5.68
C LEU A 116 -8.72 -4.42 -4.47
N ILE A 117 -9.15 -5.34 -3.63
CA ILE A 117 -8.34 -5.78 -2.49
C ILE A 117 -7.02 -6.39 -2.98
N ALA A 118 -7.07 -7.21 -4.01
CA ALA A 118 -5.87 -7.77 -4.63
C ALA A 118 -4.97 -6.66 -5.21
N GLU A 119 -5.56 -5.67 -5.88
CA GLU A 119 -4.82 -4.53 -6.42
C GLU A 119 -4.20 -3.66 -5.33
N ILE A 120 -4.91 -3.47 -4.21
CA ILE A 120 -4.37 -2.74 -3.05
C ILE A 120 -3.18 -3.49 -2.48
N ASN A 121 -3.29 -4.81 -2.34
CA ASN A 121 -2.18 -5.63 -1.88
C ASN A 121 -0.95 -5.45 -2.77
N ASP A 122 -1.15 -5.48 -4.09
CA ASP A 122 -0.06 -5.28 -5.05
C ASP A 122 0.58 -3.91 -4.89
N GLN A 123 -0.20 -2.86 -4.63
CA GLN A 123 0.34 -1.52 -4.41
C GLN A 123 1.14 -1.42 -3.12
N VAL A 124 0.69 -2.08 -2.04
CA VAL A 124 1.44 -2.11 -0.78
C VAL A 124 2.76 -2.85 -0.97
N VAL A 125 2.74 -3.99 -1.65
CA VAL A 125 3.96 -4.75 -1.96
C VAL A 125 4.91 -3.91 -2.82
N SER A 126 4.38 -3.19 -3.82
CA SER A 126 5.19 -2.29 -4.66
C SER A 126 5.90 -1.22 -3.82
N LEU A 127 5.22 -0.65 -2.83
CA LEU A 127 5.82 0.31 -1.90
C LEU A 127 6.92 -0.34 -1.06
N GLN A 128 6.66 -1.54 -0.53
CA GLN A 128 7.65 -2.27 0.27
C GLN A 128 8.92 -2.56 -0.54
N LEU A 129 8.75 -3.05 -1.76
CA LEU A 129 9.87 -3.36 -2.64
C LEU A 129 10.65 -2.10 -3.02
N GLN A 130 9.97 -0.98 -3.22
CA GLN A 130 10.63 0.28 -3.52
C GLN A 130 11.43 0.80 -2.33
N MET A 131 10.88 0.71 -1.12
CA MET A 131 11.60 1.09 0.09
C MET A 131 12.84 0.22 0.28
N GLU A 132 12.70 -1.08 0.09
CA GLU A 132 13.83 -2.02 0.14
C GLU A 132 14.89 -1.65 -0.89
N ASN A 133 14.50 -1.37 -2.11
CA ASN A 133 15.41 -0.97 -3.18
C ASN A 133 16.18 0.32 -2.83
N ILE A 134 15.48 1.32 -2.27
CA ILE A 134 16.11 2.58 -1.85
C ILE A 134 17.17 2.32 -0.76
N VAL A 135 16.82 1.54 0.26
CA VAL A 135 17.72 1.23 1.37
C VAL A 135 18.95 0.47 0.86
N GLN A 136 18.75 -0.53 0.01
CA GLN A 136 19.82 -1.33 -0.54
C GLN A 136 20.78 -0.49 -1.39
N ARG A 137 20.24 0.39 -2.22
CA ARG A 137 21.05 1.30 -3.04
C ARG A 137 21.89 2.24 -2.17
N ASN A 138 21.31 2.76 -1.10
CA ASN A 138 21.99 3.68 -0.20
C ASN A 138 23.07 2.99 0.64
N GLN A 139 23.01 1.66 0.75
CA GLN A 139 24.00 0.87 1.49
C GLN A 139 25.19 0.41 0.64
N ILE A 140 25.08 0.49 -0.69
CA ILE A 140 26.16 0.07 -1.56
C ILE A 140 27.34 1.03 -1.37
N PRO A 141 28.50 0.54 -0.86
CA PRO A 141 29.66 1.40 -0.73
C PRO A 141 30.16 1.78 -2.10
N THR A 142 30.31 3.09 -2.37
CA THR A 142 30.94 3.59 -3.58
C THR A 142 32.41 3.85 -3.28
N GLU A 143 33.30 3.26 -4.09
CA GLU A 143 34.69 3.64 -4.06
C GLU A 143 34.84 5.06 -4.59
N GLU A 144 35.81 5.80 -4.07
CA GLU A 144 35.96 7.22 -4.38
C GLU A 144 36.01 7.49 -5.89
N GLY A 145 36.72 6.64 -6.65
CA GLY A 145 36.82 6.74 -8.10
C GLY A 145 35.55 6.40 -8.85
N GLU A 146 34.74 5.48 -8.33
CA GLU A 146 33.47 5.11 -8.94
C GLU A 146 32.44 6.21 -8.80
N SER A 147 32.40 6.86 -7.66
CA SER A 147 31.48 7.98 -7.42
C SER A 147 31.71 9.10 -8.44
N ASP A 148 32.94 9.45 -8.70
CA ASP A 148 33.30 10.49 -9.65
C ASP A 148 32.95 10.11 -11.09
N ILE A 149 33.17 8.86 -11.46
CA ILE A 149 32.86 8.33 -12.78
C ILE A 149 31.36 8.36 -13.02
N ILE A 150 30.57 7.94 -12.04
CA ILE A 150 29.09 7.96 -12.12
C ILE A 150 28.59 9.38 -12.28
N LYS A 151 29.09 10.32 -11.51
CA LYS A 151 28.74 11.74 -11.61
C LYS A 151 29.07 12.31 -12.99
N MET A 152 30.22 11.98 -13.52
CA MET A 152 30.65 12.42 -14.86
C MET A 152 29.75 11.86 -15.95
N LYS A 153 29.38 10.60 -15.86
CA LYS A 153 28.43 9.97 -16.81
C LYS A 153 27.07 10.62 -16.76
N ASP A 154 26.56 10.89 -15.58
CA ASP A 154 25.26 11.56 -15.42
C ASP A 154 25.29 12.98 -15.98
N THR A 155 26.36 13.71 -15.74
CA THR A 155 26.55 15.05 -16.30
C THR A 155 26.63 14.99 -17.82
N THR A 156 27.35 14.04 -18.38
CA THR A 156 27.44 13.84 -19.83
C THR A 156 26.09 13.53 -20.44
N ARG A 157 25.28 12.69 -19.80
CA ARG A 157 23.92 12.38 -20.25
C ARG A 157 23.01 13.58 -20.18
N ALA A 158 23.14 14.42 -19.17
CA ALA A 158 22.34 15.62 -19.01
C ALA A 158 22.66 16.67 -20.09
N ILE A 159 23.89 16.70 -20.62
CA ILE A 159 24.31 17.63 -21.66
C ILE A 159 23.87 17.15 -23.05
N HIS A 160 23.72 15.87 -23.23
CA HIS A 160 23.28 15.24 -24.47
C HIS A 160 21.76 14.98 -24.47
#